data_12c62d50aab1df99aad7e757aa49c28a
#
_entry.id   12c62d50aab1df99aad7e757aa49c28a
#
_cell.length_a   1.000
_cell.length_b   1.000
_cell.length_c   1.000
_cell.angle_alpha   90.00
_cell.angle_beta   90.00
_cell.angle_gamma   90.00
#
_symmetry.space_group_name_H-M   'P 1'
#
loop_
_entity.id
_entity.type
_entity.pdbx_description
1 polymer ?
#
loop_
_entity_poly.entity_id
_entity_poly.type
_entity_poly.pdbx_seq_one_letter_code
_entity_poly.pdbx_strand_id
1 'polypeptide(L)'
;MGVAQCHAQKSGSGLRHWEIASADPDRMFLTFHGDPASGRAITWRTAGDTKTLAYAEIAKASGNSTFAREAIRIEAKTEMLDLNVSKRNKQGTVNYHSAIFKDLDPDTLYAYRVGDGGKRWSEWIQFRTASREAKPFKFVFFGDAQNGILTHWSRTIRMAYQTAPDASFALHAGDLINKSHVDNEWAEWFKAGSFLHSQWTGVPVVGNHEYIGDTKAIKKDLSIQWRPQFTLPVDEDLPEELHETVYTVAYQGMQLILLNSNKLIAEQKPYLESQLKKPGFRWRVVAFHHSVFSPRRGISETSMAIEKRWRPLFEKYNVDMVLQGHDHAYTRGQVPIRGKAEFVKNTFQTMYVTSVSGPKQYPLNPKHMKTFGPRGLETIRNGEHTQFFQVIGADGDKLNYRAYATTGELYDEATITKNFKTGKKKITQEIPDVKERVFPSKSGDKKGKK
;
A
#
# COMPACT_ATOMS: atom_id res chain seq x y z
N MET A 1 -12.59 33.51 43.07
CA MET A 1 -12.68 32.81 41.77
C MET A 1 -11.61 31.75 41.77
N GLY A 2 -11.99 30.48 42.02
CA GLY A 2 -11.06 29.38 42.03
C GLY A 2 -10.80 28.89 40.59
N VAL A 3 -9.53 28.90 40.18
CA VAL A 3 -9.11 28.31 38.93
C VAL A 3 -9.06 26.79 39.12
N ALA A 4 -9.99 26.06 38.53
CA ALA A 4 -9.94 24.62 38.48
C ALA A 4 -8.73 24.17 37.63
N GLN A 5 -7.68 23.67 38.31
CA GLN A 5 -6.59 22.99 37.62
C GLN A 5 -7.10 21.66 37.08
N CYS A 6 -7.23 21.60 35.76
CA CYS A 6 -7.48 20.36 35.06
C CYS A 6 -6.23 19.47 35.17
N HIS A 7 -6.24 18.50 36.09
CA HIS A 7 -5.19 17.51 36.24
C HIS A 7 -5.32 16.53 35.04
N ALA A 8 -4.44 16.66 34.05
CA ALA A 8 -4.25 15.62 33.06
C ALA A 8 -3.79 14.34 33.79
N GLN A 9 -4.63 13.33 33.79
CA GLN A 9 -4.29 12.00 34.31
C GLN A 9 -3.08 11.49 33.50
N LYS A 10 -1.90 11.44 34.12
CA LYS A 10 -0.74 10.74 33.59
C LYS A 10 -1.11 9.26 33.52
N SER A 11 -1.29 8.73 32.31
CA SER A 11 -1.37 7.29 32.11
C SER A 11 -0.07 6.68 32.63
N GLY A 12 -0.13 5.78 33.61
CA GLY A 12 1.03 5.16 34.23
C GLY A 12 1.93 4.33 33.32
N SER A 13 1.53 4.15 32.05
CA SER A 13 2.25 3.41 31.02
C SER A 13 3.26 4.26 30.22
N GLY A 14 3.17 5.58 30.26
CA GLY A 14 3.93 6.50 29.40
C GLY A 14 3.52 6.42 27.93
N LEU A 15 2.39 5.74 27.59
CA LEU A 15 1.80 5.68 26.28
C LEU A 15 0.89 6.90 26.05
N ARG A 16 0.75 7.31 24.79
CA ARG A 16 -0.22 8.33 24.38
C ARG A 16 -1.61 7.69 24.28
N HIS A 17 -2.67 8.47 24.50
CA HIS A 17 -4.05 7.96 24.50
C HIS A 17 -4.43 7.19 23.22
N TRP A 18 -3.94 7.59 22.06
CA TRP A 18 -4.20 6.95 20.77
C TRP A 18 -3.33 5.69 20.52
N GLU A 19 -2.34 5.43 21.35
CA GLU A 19 -1.57 4.18 21.32
C GLU A 19 -2.31 3.06 22.06
N ILE A 20 -3.08 3.43 23.08
CA ILE A 20 -3.78 2.51 23.99
C ILE A 20 -5.12 2.09 23.35
N ALA A 21 -5.33 0.78 23.23
CA ALA A 21 -6.63 0.25 22.86
C ALA A 21 -7.66 0.54 23.96
N SER A 22 -8.88 0.89 23.57
CA SER A 22 -10.00 1.13 24.47
C SER A 22 -11.18 0.23 24.09
N ALA A 23 -12.29 0.39 24.78
CA ALA A 23 -13.53 -0.29 24.40
C ALA A 23 -14.17 0.31 23.14
N ASP A 24 -13.75 1.50 22.70
CA ASP A 24 -14.21 2.11 21.48
C ASP A 24 -13.39 1.60 20.28
N PRO A 25 -14.00 1.41 19.11
CA PRO A 25 -13.30 0.96 17.91
C PRO A 25 -12.18 1.93 17.48
N ASP A 26 -10.99 1.40 17.23
CA ASP A 26 -9.88 2.13 16.63
C ASP A 26 -9.20 1.34 15.50
N ARG A 27 -8.19 1.91 14.85
CA ARG A 27 -7.40 1.28 13.78
C ARG A 27 -8.27 0.64 12.70
N MET A 28 -9.34 1.31 12.30
CA MET A 28 -10.21 0.82 11.24
C MET A 28 -9.48 0.82 9.90
N PHE A 29 -9.56 -0.31 9.19
CA PHE A 29 -8.91 -0.48 7.88
C PHE A 29 -9.81 -1.23 6.90
N LEU A 30 -10.18 -0.56 5.82
CA LEU A 30 -11.02 -1.11 4.76
C LEU A 30 -10.16 -1.80 3.71
N THR A 31 -10.50 -3.03 3.30
CA THR A 31 -9.78 -3.81 2.29
C THR A 31 -10.71 -4.37 1.22
N PHE A 32 -10.15 -4.76 0.08
CA PHE A 32 -10.90 -5.54 -0.90
C PHE A 32 -11.11 -6.97 -0.41
N HIS A 33 -12.30 -7.50 -0.62
CA HIS A 33 -12.63 -8.89 -0.38
C HIS A 33 -13.48 -9.43 -1.53
N GLY A 34 -12.99 -10.47 -2.19
CA GLY A 34 -13.66 -11.00 -3.39
C GLY A 34 -13.70 -10.00 -4.56
N ASP A 35 -14.86 -9.90 -5.22
CA ASP A 35 -15.07 -8.94 -6.31
C ASP A 35 -15.22 -7.52 -5.76
N PRO A 36 -14.35 -6.55 -6.14
CA PRO A 36 -14.47 -5.16 -5.71
C PRO A 36 -15.80 -4.48 -6.05
N ALA A 37 -16.57 -5.02 -6.97
CA ALA A 37 -17.90 -4.51 -7.32
C ALA A 37 -18.97 -4.92 -6.32
N SER A 38 -18.74 -5.96 -5.49
CA SER A 38 -19.75 -6.50 -4.58
C SER A 38 -19.23 -6.90 -3.20
N GLY A 39 -17.93 -6.71 -2.91
CA GLY A 39 -17.33 -7.12 -1.64
C GLY A 39 -16.34 -6.14 -1.07
N ARG A 40 -16.31 -6.03 0.27
CA ARG A 40 -15.30 -5.33 1.09
C ARG A 40 -15.14 -6.05 2.41
N ALA A 41 -13.98 -5.89 3.04
CA ALA A 41 -13.77 -6.25 4.42
C ALA A 41 -13.38 -5.01 5.22
N ILE A 42 -13.81 -4.96 6.48
CA ILE A 42 -13.42 -3.96 7.46
C ILE A 42 -12.82 -4.64 8.67
N THR A 43 -11.69 -4.13 9.12
CA THR A 43 -11.02 -4.58 10.35
C THR A 43 -10.88 -3.41 11.31
N TRP A 44 -11.01 -3.67 12.61
CA TRP A 44 -10.81 -2.67 13.67
C TRP A 44 -10.29 -3.33 14.94
N ARG A 45 -9.82 -2.52 15.88
CA ARG A 45 -9.27 -2.99 17.16
C ARG A 45 -10.10 -2.47 18.34
N THR A 46 -10.14 -3.26 19.43
CA THR A 46 -10.56 -2.83 20.77
C THR A 46 -9.62 -3.40 21.83
N ALA A 47 -9.74 -2.95 23.09
CA ALA A 47 -8.99 -3.53 24.22
C ALA A 47 -9.36 -5.00 24.45
N GLY A 48 -8.40 -5.80 24.94
CA GLY A 48 -8.58 -7.24 25.12
C GLY A 48 -9.55 -7.65 26.24
N ASP A 49 -9.85 -6.74 27.17
CA ASP A 49 -10.82 -6.93 28.26
C ASP A 49 -12.25 -6.55 27.86
N THR A 50 -12.45 -6.07 26.64
CA THR A 50 -13.78 -5.77 26.11
C THR A 50 -14.51 -7.03 25.68
N LYS A 51 -15.85 -6.93 25.54
CA LYS A 51 -16.67 -8.01 25.02
C LYS A 51 -16.15 -8.43 23.64
N THR A 52 -16.10 -9.73 23.39
CA THR A 52 -15.66 -10.28 22.12
C THR A 52 -16.72 -10.16 21.01
N LEU A 53 -17.99 -9.90 21.37
CA LEU A 53 -19.05 -9.64 20.38
C LEU A 53 -18.89 -8.23 19.80
N ALA A 54 -18.71 -8.22 18.51
CA ALA A 54 -18.55 -6.99 17.75
C ALA A 54 -19.31 -7.07 16.43
N TYR A 55 -19.71 -5.94 15.89
CA TYR A 55 -20.58 -5.86 14.72
C TYR A 55 -20.14 -4.74 13.77
N ALA A 56 -20.38 -4.95 12.48
CA ALA A 56 -20.44 -3.90 11.50
C ALA A 56 -21.89 -3.68 11.05
N GLU A 57 -22.27 -2.44 10.79
CA GLU A 57 -23.52 -2.08 10.13
C GLU A 57 -23.22 -1.40 8.81
N ILE A 58 -24.01 -1.72 7.77
CA ILE A 58 -23.87 -1.17 6.43
C ILE A 58 -25.22 -0.88 5.80
N ALA A 59 -25.35 0.25 5.11
CA ALA A 59 -26.52 0.62 4.31
C ALA A 59 -26.10 1.37 3.05
N LYS A 60 -26.96 1.45 2.04
CA LYS A 60 -26.79 2.40 0.94
C LYS A 60 -26.79 3.83 1.50
N ALA A 61 -25.77 4.60 1.17
CA ALA A 61 -25.68 5.97 1.65
C ALA A 61 -26.71 6.87 0.94
N SER A 62 -27.33 7.78 1.70
CA SER A 62 -28.18 8.81 1.14
C SER A 62 -27.92 10.15 1.86
N GLY A 63 -28.39 11.24 1.29
CA GLY A 63 -28.30 12.57 1.93
C GLY A 63 -29.19 12.72 3.16
N ASN A 64 -30.07 11.78 3.43
CA ASN A 64 -30.95 11.75 4.58
C ASN A 64 -30.39 10.82 5.65
N SER A 65 -30.23 11.28 6.88
CA SER A 65 -29.71 10.51 8.01
C SER A 65 -30.55 9.28 8.39
N THR A 66 -31.78 9.17 7.89
CA THR A 66 -32.62 7.99 8.13
C THR A 66 -32.14 6.74 7.41
N PHE A 67 -31.18 6.80 6.49
CA PHE A 67 -30.53 5.63 5.86
C PHE A 67 -30.05 4.61 6.90
N ALA A 68 -29.62 5.08 8.07
CA ALA A 68 -29.15 4.24 9.16
C ALA A 68 -30.22 3.24 9.68
N ARG A 69 -31.52 3.46 9.42
CA ARG A 69 -32.60 2.55 9.82
C ARG A 69 -32.67 1.32 8.91
N GLU A 70 -32.10 1.41 7.73
CA GLU A 70 -32.04 0.33 6.73
C GLU A 70 -30.72 -0.47 6.83
N ALA A 71 -29.89 -0.16 7.82
CA ALA A 71 -28.58 -0.79 7.95
C ALA A 71 -28.71 -2.28 8.30
N ILE A 72 -28.01 -3.09 7.54
CA ILE A 72 -27.84 -4.52 7.81
C ILE A 72 -26.71 -4.68 8.82
N ARG A 73 -26.95 -5.45 9.88
CA ARG A 73 -25.95 -5.77 10.91
C ARG A 73 -25.27 -7.09 10.58
N ILE A 74 -23.95 -7.09 10.66
CA ILE A 74 -23.08 -8.23 10.40
C ILE A 74 -22.25 -8.47 11.65
N GLU A 75 -22.28 -9.69 12.17
CA GLU A 75 -21.42 -10.10 13.27
C GLU A 75 -19.97 -10.22 12.79
N ALA A 76 -19.03 -9.68 13.56
CA ALA A 76 -17.62 -9.74 13.24
C ALA A 76 -16.95 -10.99 13.79
N LYS A 77 -15.98 -11.54 13.06
CA LYS A 77 -15.02 -12.48 13.62
C LYS A 77 -14.09 -11.70 14.55
N THR A 78 -13.88 -12.21 15.76
CA THR A 78 -12.95 -11.61 16.73
C THR A 78 -11.75 -12.53 16.93
N GLU A 79 -10.56 -11.94 16.89
CA GLU A 79 -9.29 -12.58 17.18
C GLU A 79 -8.56 -11.83 18.29
N MET A 80 -8.20 -12.54 19.35
CA MET A 80 -7.44 -11.96 20.46
C MET A 80 -5.96 -12.07 20.16
N LEU A 81 -5.21 -10.97 20.30
CA LEU A 81 -3.78 -10.89 20.05
C LEU A 81 -3.03 -10.47 21.30
N ASP A 82 -2.05 -11.28 21.72
CA ASP A 82 -1.10 -10.90 22.78
C ASP A 82 0.07 -10.11 22.18
N LEU A 83 0.22 -8.87 22.61
CA LEU A 83 1.26 -7.96 22.16
C LEU A 83 2.58 -8.12 22.96
N ASN A 84 2.65 -8.97 23.98
CA ASN A 84 3.82 -9.15 24.85
C ASN A 84 5.02 -9.81 24.15
N VAL A 85 4.90 -10.18 22.90
CA VAL A 85 6.01 -10.73 22.07
C VAL A 85 7.18 -9.75 21.93
N SER A 86 6.92 -8.46 22.00
CA SER A 86 7.95 -7.41 22.04
C SER A 86 7.98 -6.75 23.42
N LYS A 87 9.16 -6.66 24.02
CA LYS A 87 9.37 -5.94 25.30
C LYS A 87 9.11 -4.42 25.18
N ARG A 88 9.02 -3.89 23.97
CA ARG A 88 8.68 -2.49 23.70
C ARG A 88 7.19 -2.23 23.80
N ASN A 89 6.37 -3.26 23.65
CA ASN A 89 4.93 -3.16 23.81
C ASN A 89 4.58 -3.06 25.30
N LYS A 90 3.70 -2.15 25.62
CA LYS A 90 3.25 -1.87 26.99
C LYS A 90 1.76 -2.15 27.20
N GLN A 91 1.10 -2.59 26.15
CA GLN A 91 -0.25 -3.13 26.17
C GLN A 91 -0.14 -4.65 26.19
N GLY A 92 -0.98 -5.32 26.94
CA GLY A 92 -1.06 -6.78 26.94
C GLY A 92 -1.82 -7.31 25.74
N THR A 93 -3.04 -7.73 25.97
CA THR A 93 -3.92 -8.31 24.96
C THR A 93 -4.82 -7.25 24.33
N VAL A 94 -5.08 -7.38 23.02
CA VAL A 94 -6.05 -6.60 22.26
C VAL A 94 -6.94 -7.52 21.45
N ASN A 95 -8.14 -7.06 21.11
CA ASN A 95 -9.01 -7.77 20.18
C ASN A 95 -8.97 -7.08 18.81
N TYR A 96 -8.77 -7.86 17.77
CA TYR A 96 -9.02 -7.46 16.39
C TYR A 96 -10.34 -8.08 15.93
N HIS A 97 -11.13 -7.28 15.25
CA HIS A 97 -12.43 -7.66 14.72
C HIS A 97 -12.43 -7.49 13.21
N SER A 98 -13.03 -8.42 12.50
CA SER A 98 -13.18 -8.32 11.05
C SER A 98 -14.61 -8.67 10.62
N ALA A 99 -15.15 -7.87 9.71
CA ALA A 99 -16.45 -8.13 9.09
C ALA A 99 -16.35 -8.03 7.57
N ILE A 100 -17.08 -8.88 6.87
CA ILE A 100 -17.09 -8.96 5.42
C ILE A 100 -18.44 -8.52 4.90
N PHE A 101 -18.46 -7.46 4.10
CA PHE A 101 -19.60 -7.01 3.33
C PHE A 101 -19.64 -7.79 2.02
N LYS A 102 -20.73 -8.51 1.75
CA LYS A 102 -20.95 -9.31 0.55
C LYS A 102 -22.21 -8.86 -0.17
N ASP A 103 -22.34 -9.25 -1.41
CA ASP A 103 -23.54 -9.05 -2.22
C ASP A 103 -23.97 -7.58 -2.34
N LEU A 104 -22.97 -6.67 -2.31
CA LEU A 104 -23.19 -5.25 -2.50
C LEU A 104 -23.51 -4.96 -3.98
N ASP A 105 -24.30 -3.92 -4.23
CA ASP A 105 -24.55 -3.44 -5.58
C ASP A 105 -23.31 -2.77 -6.17
N PRO A 106 -22.98 -3.00 -7.44
CA PRO A 106 -21.90 -2.31 -8.13
C PRO A 106 -22.12 -0.80 -8.23
N ASP A 107 -21.01 -0.04 -8.30
CA ASP A 107 -20.99 1.43 -8.47
C ASP A 107 -21.91 2.18 -7.51
N THR A 108 -22.05 1.66 -6.29
CA THR A 108 -22.98 2.18 -5.29
C THR A 108 -22.24 2.73 -4.08
N LEU A 109 -22.68 3.89 -3.59
CA LEU A 109 -22.15 4.49 -2.37
C LEU A 109 -22.80 3.84 -1.16
N TYR A 110 -21.99 3.28 -0.27
CA TYR A 110 -22.40 2.69 1.00
C TYR A 110 -21.88 3.51 2.17
N ALA A 111 -22.62 3.51 3.27
CA ALA A 111 -22.16 3.97 4.57
C ALA A 111 -22.10 2.77 5.53
N TYR A 112 -21.04 2.69 6.32
CA TYR A 112 -20.88 1.65 7.34
C TYR A 112 -20.37 2.25 8.64
N ARG A 113 -20.54 1.51 9.73
CA ARG A 113 -19.92 1.75 11.04
C ARG A 113 -19.60 0.43 11.72
N VAL A 114 -18.71 0.46 12.71
CA VAL A 114 -18.32 -0.71 13.49
C VAL A 114 -18.46 -0.45 14.99
N GLY A 115 -18.72 -1.50 15.78
CA GLY A 115 -18.91 -1.33 17.21
C GLY A 115 -19.31 -2.59 17.96
N ASP A 116 -19.80 -2.41 19.20
CA ASP A 116 -20.21 -3.49 20.13
C ASP A 116 -21.66 -3.96 19.98
N GLY A 117 -22.39 -3.42 18.99
CA GLY A 117 -23.82 -3.68 18.81
C GLY A 117 -24.74 -2.94 19.82
N GLY A 118 -24.17 -2.20 20.77
CA GLY A 118 -24.87 -1.46 21.78
C GLY A 118 -24.68 0.05 21.68
N LYS A 119 -23.89 0.63 22.59
CA LYS A 119 -23.68 2.09 22.67
C LYS A 119 -22.38 2.57 22.06
N ARG A 120 -21.42 1.69 21.80
CA ARG A 120 -20.09 2.02 21.32
C ARG A 120 -19.98 1.74 19.83
N TRP A 121 -20.18 2.79 19.01
CA TRP A 121 -20.08 2.76 17.57
C TRP A 121 -19.07 3.78 17.08
N SER A 122 -18.39 3.47 15.99
CA SER A 122 -17.68 4.47 15.21
C SER A 122 -18.66 5.45 14.56
N GLU A 123 -18.13 6.51 13.95
CA GLU A 123 -18.87 7.33 13.01
C GLU A 123 -19.33 6.51 11.79
N TRP A 124 -20.30 7.03 11.03
CA TRP A 124 -20.65 6.51 9.72
C TRP A 124 -19.61 6.92 8.68
N ILE A 125 -19.01 5.94 8.01
CA ILE A 125 -17.95 6.10 7.04
C ILE A 125 -18.47 5.65 5.68
N GLN A 126 -18.06 6.32 4.60
CA GLN A 126 -18.56 6.01 3.27
C GLN A 126 -17.47 5.45 2.37
N PHE A 127 -17.85 4.47 1.55
CA PHE A 127 -17.06 3.99 0.42
C PHE A 127 -17.96 3.68 -0.78
N ARG A 128 -17.38 3.67 -1.98
CA ARG A 128 -18.09 3.27 -3.19
C ARG A 128 -17.58 1.90 -3.66
N THR A 129 -18.50 1.01 -4.04
CA THR A 129 -18.16 -0.24 -4.74
C THR A 129 -17.67 0.06 -6.16
N ALA A 130 -16.82 -0.82 -6.70
CA ALA A 130 -16.38 -0.69 -8.09
C ALA A 130 -17.54 -0.88 -9.08
N SER A 131 -17.43 -0.27 -10.25
CA SER A 131 -18.28 -0.64 -11.37
C SER A 131 -17.86 -2.00 -11.95
N ARG A 132 -18.80 -2.79 -12.46
CA ARG A 132 -18.49 -3.99 -13.26
C ARG A 132 -17.93 -3.61 -14.64
N GLU A 133 -18.20 -2.40 -15.10
CA GLU A 133 -17.65 -1.85 -16.32
C GLU A 133 -16.30 -1.14 -16.05
N ALA A 134 -15.47 -1.07 -17.07
CA ALA A 134 -14.22 -0.36 -17.00
C ALA A 134 -14.44 1.17 -17.09
N LYS A 135 -14.92 1.78 -16.02
CA LYS A 135 -15.05 3.23 -15.86
C LYS A 135 -13.72 3.87 -15.47
N PRO A 136 -13.52 5.16 -15.76
CA PRO A 136 -12.37 5.91 -15.26
C PRO A 136 -12.28 5.86 -13.74
N PHE A 137 -11.06 5.69 -13.23
CA PHE A 137 -10.76 5.75 -11.81
C PHE A 137 -9.30 6.15 -11.58
N LYS A 138 -8.98 6.52 -10.35
CA LYS A 138 -7.59 6.73 -9.93
C LYS A 138 -7.34 6.09 -8.57
N PHE A 139 -6.06 5.81 -8.29
CA PHE A 139 -5.59 5.34 -7.00
C PHE A 139 -4.31 6.05 -6.60
N VAL A 140 -4.02 6.03 -5.31
CA VAL A 140 -2.78 6.58 -4.77
C VAL A 140 -1.80 5.44 -4.50
N PHE A 141 -0.53 5.67 -4.80
CA PHE A 141 0.57 4.77 -4.49
C PHE A 141 1.54 5.42 -3.52
N PHE A 142 1.90 4.68 -2.47
CA PHE A 142 2.89 5.05 -1.47
C PHE A 142 4.01 4.02 -1.43
N GLY A 143 5.25 4.47 -1.48
CA GLY A 143 6.41 3.67 -1.07
C GLY A 143 6.54 3.62 0.46
N ASP A 144 7.72 3.28 0.94
CA ASP A 144 8.06 3.14 2.35
C ASP A 144 7.59 4.32 3.21
N ALA A 145 6.79 4.04 4.25
CA ALA A 145 6.29 5.05 5.19
C ALA A 145 7.21 5.22 6.43
N GLN A 146 8.02 4.19 6.74
CA GLN A 146 8.92 4.16 7.90
C GLN A 146 9.95 5.31 7.83
N ASN A 147 10.56 5.81 8.80
CA ASN A 147 10.49 6.01 10.22
C ASN A 147 9.86 7.38 10.49
N GLY A 148 9.57 7.71 11.76
CA GLY A 148 8.93 8.99 12.06
C GLY A 148 7.59 9.14 11.35
N ILE A 149 6.82 8.08 11.38
CA ILE A 149 5.59 7.88 10.59
C ILE A 149 4.58 8.99 10.91
N LEU A 150 4.27 9.15 12.18
CA LEU A 150 3.31 10.17 12.61
C LEU A 150 3.78 11.59 12.31
N THR A 151 5.08 11.87 12.49
CA THR A 151 5.60 13.23 12.36
C THR A 151 5.82 13.68 10.91
N HIS A 152 6.04 12.74 9.98
CA HIS A 152 6.41 13.08 8.61
C HIS A 152 5.52 12.42 7.54
N TRP A 153 5.28 11.10 7.63
CA TRP A 153 4.45 10.44 6.63
C TRP A 153 2.98 10.93 6.66
N SER A 154 2.50 11.37 7.83
CA SER A 154 1.18 12.00 7.96
C SER A 154 0.97 13.20 7.01
N ARG A 155 2.04 13.95 6.70
CA ARG A 155 1.99 15.05 5.71
C ARG A 155 1.73 14.52 4.31
N THR A 156 2.45 13.42 3.98
CA THR A 156 2.39 12.82 2.65
C THR A 156 0.99 12.26 2.35
N ILE A 157 0.41 11.48 3.27
CA ILE A 157 -0.92 10.90 3.04
C ILE A 157 -2.01 11.97 3.00
N ARG A 158 -1.90 13.05 3.79
CA ARG A 158 -2.84 14.17 3.77
C ARG A 158 -2.74 14.97 2.47
N MET A 159 -1.52 15.22 1.98
CA MET A 159 -1.33 15.88 0.68
C MET A 159 -1.85 15.00 -0.45
N ALA A 160 -1.67 13.69 -0.39
CA ALA A 160 -2.22 12.77 -1.35
C ALA A 160 -3.76 12.83 -1.40
N TYR A 161 -4.41 12.93 -0.24
CA TYR A 161 -5.85 13.13 -0.18
C TYR A 161 -6.28 14.48 -0.76
N GLN A 162 -5.57 15.55 -0.46
CA GLN A 162 -5.85 16.86 -1.07
C GLN A 162 -5.70 16.85 -2.59
N THR A 163 -4.74 16.07 -3.11
CA THR A 163 -4.46 15.97 -4.55
C THR A 163 -5.45 15.06 -5.27
N ALA A 164 -5.90 13.99 -4.64
CA ALA A 164 -6.79 12.98 -5.22
C ALA A 164 -7.85 12.52 -4.20
N PRO A 165 -8.79 13.39 -3.77
CA PRO A 165 -9.79 13.04 -2.76
C PRO A 165 -10.77 11.95 -3.24
N ASP A 166 -10.92 11.80 -4.54
CA ASP A 166 -11.76 10.82 -5.24
C ASP A 166 -10.98 9.55 -5.65
N ALA A 167 -9.77 9.32 -5.09
CA ALA A 167 -9.05 8.07 -5.29
C ALA A 167 -9.86 6.88 -4.74
N SER A 168 -9.94 5.82 -5.54
CA SER A 168 -10.74 4.63 -5.22
C SER A 168 -10.09 3.75 -4.15
N PHE A 169 -8.75 3.76 -4.09
CA PHE A 169 -7.97 2.97 -3.14
C PHE A 169 -6.55 3.52 -2.97
N ALA A 170 -5.87 3.05 -1.93
CA ALA A 170 -4.48 3.37 -1.65
C ALA A 170 -3.61 2.10 -1.65
N LEU A 171 -2.59 2.05 -2.52
CA LEU A 171 -1.61 0.98 -2.58
C LEU A 171 -0.35 1.38 -1.80
N HIS A 172 0.09 0.51 -0.91
CA HIS A 172 1.28 0.70 -0.08
C HIS A 172 2.32 -0.38 -0.40
N ALA A 173 3.52 0.01 -0.85
CA ALA A 173 4.54 -0.94 -1.30
C ALA A 173 5.44 -1.52 -0.20
N GLY A 174 4.92 -1.69 1.00
CA GLY A 174 5.63 -2.29 2.14
C GLY A 174 6.44 -1.28 2.96
N ASP A 175 7.08 -1.78 4.01
CA ASP A 175 7.78 -0.99 5.01
C ASP A 175 6.89 0.13 5.59
N LEU A 176 5.67 -0.27 5.99
CA LEU A 176 4.69 0.60 6.62
C LEU A 176 5.19 1.07 7.99
N ILE A 177 5.92 0.17 8.66
CA ILE A 177 6.54 0.36 9.99
C ILE A 177 8.03 -0.02 9.92
N ASN A 178 8.78 0.18 10.98
CA ASN A 178 10.21 -0.11 11.03
C ASN A 178 10.56 -1.39 11.81
N LYS A 179 9.70 -1.83 12.73
CA LYS A 179 9.89 -3.04 13.54
C LYS A 179 8.58 -3.83 13.61
N SER A 180 8.61 -5.05 13.09
CA SER A 180 7.44 -5.88 12.80
C SER A 180 6.46 -6.05 13.95
N HIS A 181 6.94 -6.23 15.19
CA HIS A 181 6.11 -6.54 16.36
C HIS A 181 5.94 -5.37 17.33
N VAL A 182 6.36 -4.16 16.94
CA VAL A 182 6.26 -2.98 17.79
C VAL A 182 4.94 -2.26 17.57
N ASP A 183 4.00 -2.47 18.47
CA ASP A 183 2.62 -1.97 18.37
C ASP A 183 2.52 -0.43 18.27
N ASN A 184 3.43 0.28 18.90
CA ASN A 184 3.46 1.74 18.86
C ASN A 184 3.78 2.27 17.43
N GLU A 185 4.59 1.56 16.64
CA GLU A 185 4.84 1.96 15.25
C GLU A 185 3.59 1.74 14.37
N TRP A 186 2.84 0.66 14.60
CA TRP A 186 1.52 0.46 14.00
C TRP A 186 0.53 1.54 14.43
N ALA A 187 0.53 1.89 15.72
CA ALA A 187 -0.30 2.99 16.23
C ALA A 187 0.01 4.31 15.52
N GLU A 188 1.29 4.63 15.30
CA GLU A 188 1.70 5.81 14.53
C GLU A 188 1.19 5.76 13.09
N TRP A 189 1.25 4.60 12.44
CA TRP A 189 0.82 4.42 11.05
C TRP A 189 -0.70 4.64 10.91
N PHE A 190 -1.48 3.98 11.78
CA PHE A 190 -2.93 4.19 11.82
C PHE A 190 -3.32 5.63 12.18
N LYS A 191 -2.61 6.23 13.13
CA LYS A 191 -2.87 7.62 13.54
C LYS A 191 -2.53 8.61 12.42
N ALA A 192 -1.47 8.37 11.68
CA ALA A 192 -1.05 9.22 10.56
C ALA A 192 -2.07 9.21 9.42
N GLY A 193 -2.58 8.04 9.04
CA GLY A 193 -3.63 7.89 8.02
C GLY A 193 -5.03 8.20 8.54
N SER A 194 -5.27 7.99 9.85
CA SER A 194 -6.54 8.33 10.51
C SER A 194 -7.78 7.85 9.71
N PHE A 195 -8.75 8.73 9.47
CA PHE A 195 -9.98 8.41 8.73
C PHE A 195 -9.74 7.94 7.28
N LEU A 196 -8.58 8.21 6.70
CA LEU A 196 -8.29 7.77 5.33
C LEU A 196 -8.17 6.25 5.21
N HIS A 197 -7.68 5.56 6.25
CA HIS A 197 -7.60 4.10 6.27
C HIS A 197 -8.97 3.40 6.34
N SER A 198 -9.96 4.07 6.87
CA SER A 198 -11.34 3.56 6.92
C SER A 198 -12.18 3.97 5.71
N GLN A 199 -11.76 5.01 4.97
CA GLN A 199 -12.48 5.54 3.82
C GLN A 199 -11.89 5.03 2.48
N TRP A 200 -10.58 5.12 2.29
CA TRP A 200 -9.90 4.54 1.14
C TRP A 200 -9.74 3.03 1.35
N THR A 201 -10.10 2.24 0.34
CA THR A 201 -9.77 0.82 0.39
C THR A 201 -8.26 0.65 0.33
N GLY A 202 -7.67 0.01 1.34
CA GLY A 202 -6.23 -0.22 1.42
C GLY A 202 -5.80 -1.46 0.65
N VAL A 203 -4.65 -1.37 -0.02
CA VAL A 203 -4.00 -2.46 -0.75
C VAL A 203 -2.55 -2.55 -0.26
N PRO A 204 -2.31 -3.15 0.93
CA PRO A 204 -0.98 -3.22 1.50
C PRO A 204 -0.15 -4.36 0.89
N VAL A 205 1.13 -4.11 0.66
CA VAL A 205 2.16 -5.09 0.33
C VAL A 205 3.12 -5.21 1.50
N VAL A 206 3.63 -6.39 1.77
CA VAL A 206 4.64 -6.59 2.82
C VAL A 206 6.03 -6.15 2.38
N GLY A 207 6.69 -5.32 3.18
CA GLY A 207 8.10 -5.02 3.04
C GLY A 207 8.99 -5.87 3.96
N ASN A 208 10.30 -5.62 3.93
CA ASN A 208 11.20 -6.36 4.81
C ASN A 208 11.07 -5.94 6.28
N HIS A 209 10.58 -4.74 6.56
CA HIS A 209 10.37 -4.27 7.92
C HIS A 209 9.12 -4.86 8.58
N GLU A 210 8.18 -5.40 7.83
CA GLU A 210 7.11 -6.25 8.36
C GLU A 210 7.61 -7.62 8.85
N TYR A 211 8.89 -7.98 8.55
CA TYR A 211 9.57 -9.20 8.99
C TYR A 211 10.73 -8.96 9.95
N ILE A 212 11.17 -7.71 10.16
CA ILE A 212 12.31 -7.41 11.05
C ILE A 212 11.84 -7.21 12.48
N GLY A 213 11.96 -8.25 13.29
CA GLY A 213 11.75 -8.19 14.73
C GLY A 213 12.68 -7.20 15.43
N ASP A 214 12.32 -6.80 16.64
CA ASP A 214 13.08 -5.88 17.51
C ASP A 214 14.09 -6.60 18.44
N THR A 215 14.09 -7.92 18.45
CA THR A 215 15.03 -8.76 19.22
C THR A 215 15.63 -9.87 18.38
N LYS A 216 16.79 -10.41 18.80
CA LYS A 216 17.42 -11.57 18.14
C LYS A 216 16.59 -12.85 18.24
N ALA A 217 15.69 -12.93 19.22
CA ALA A 217 14.82 -14.10 19.44
C ALA A 217 13.64 -14.11 18.46
N ILE A 218 13.18 -12.95 18.00
CA ILE A 218 12.08 -12.79 17.02
C ILE A 218 12.73 -12.65 15.65
N LYS A 219 13.10 -13.77 15.06
CA LYS A 219 13.74 -13.81 13.74
C LYS A 219 12.68 -13.67 12.65
N LYS A 220 12.87 -12.69 11.77
CA LYS A 220 12.29 -12.59 10.40
C LYS A 220 10.91 -13.25 10.19
N ASP A 221 10.04 -13.16 11.19
CA ASP A 221 8.65 -13.60 11.09
C ASP A 221 7.76 -12.42 10.71
N LEU A 222 6.70 -12.71 9.99
CA LEU A 222 5.71 -11.70 9.65
C LEU A 222 5.18 -11.07 10.95
N SER A 223 4.98 -9.76 10.93
CA SER A 223 4.34 -9.04 12.03
C SER A 223 3.10 -9.77 12.52
N ILE A 224 3.04 -10.05 13.82
CA ILE A 224 1.85 -10.70 14.42
C ILE A 224 0.58 -9.86 14.22
N GLN A 225 0.73 -8.55 14.02
CA GLN A 225 -0.38 -7.66 13.75
C GLN A 225 -0.86 -7.71 12.30
N TRP A 226 -0.06 -8.24 11.33
CA TRP A 226 -0.40 -8.15 9.91
C TRP A 226 -1.77 -8.78 9.60
N ARG A 227 -1.92 -10.07 9.84
CA ARG A 227 -3.16 -10.79 9.54
C ARG A 227 -4.36 -10.31 10.36
N PRO A 228 -4.23 -10.07 11.70
CA PRO A 228 -5.36 -9.58 12.48
C PRO A 228 -5.88 -8.20 12.06
N GLN A 229 -5.02 -7.33 11.51
CA GLN A 229 -5.43 -5.96 11.16
C GLN A 229 -5.70 -5.74 9.67
N PHE A 230 -5.40 -6.73 8.81
CA PHE A 230 -5.65 -6.66 7.38
C PHE A 230 -6.35 -7.94 6.90
N THR A 231 -7.65 -7.87 6.65
CA THR A 231 -8.38 -8.99 6.04
C THR A 231 -8.17 -8.94 4.53
N LEU A 232 -7.20 -9.71 4.05
CA LEU A 232 -6.80 -9.73 2.64
C LEU A 232 -7.24 -11.02 1.94
N PRO A 233 -7.30 -11.03 0.59
CA PRO A 233 -7.62 -12.25 -0.14
C PRO A 233 -6.59 -13.36 0.12
N VAL A 234 -7.06 -14.58 0.25
CA VAL A 234 -6.27 -15.82 0.34
C VAL A 234 -6.47 -16.62 -0.94
N ASP A 235 -5.38 -17.19 -1.46
CA ASP A 235 -5.41 -18.16 -2.55
C ASP A 235 -4.84 -19.47 -1.98
N GLU A 236 -5.69 -20.49 -1.89
CA GLU A 236 -5.35 -21.78 -1.25
C GLU A 236 -4.30 -22.59 -2.01
N ASP A 237 -4.02 -22.23 -3.28
CA ASP A 237 -2.95 -22.83 -4.07
C ASP A 237 -1.56 -22.31 -3.67
N LEU A 238 -1.49 -21.25 -2.84
CA LEU A 238 -0.26 -20.71 -2.31
C LEU A 238 0.14 -21.38 -0.98
N PRO A 239 1.44 -21.52 -0.67
CA PRO A 239 1.90 -21.89 0.67
C PRO A 239 1.29 -20.96 1.74
N GLU A 240 0.93 -21.52 2.90
CA GLU A 240 0.31 -20.80 4.02
C GLU A 240 1.11 -19.55 4.46
N GLU A 241 2.45 -19.62 4.39
CA GLU A 241 3.30 -18.46 4.71
C GLU A 241 3.07 -17.26 3.78
N LEU A 242 2.50 -17.48 2.59
CA LEU A 242 2.18 -16.44 1.61
C LEU A 242 0.73 -15.94 1.68
N HIS A 243 -0.15 -16.61 2.45
CA HIS A 243 -1.52 -16.18 2.63
C HIS A 243 -1.56 -14.74 3.16
N GLU A 244 -2.49 -13.94 2.63
CA GLU A 244 -2.65 -12.51 2.96
C GLU A 244 -1.41 -11.62 2.72
N THR A 245 -0.38 -12.15 2.03
CA THR A 245 0.80 -11.38 1.58
C THR A 245 1.01 -11.46 0.08
N VAL A 246 0.36 -12.42 -0.59
CA VAL A 246 0.31 -12.57 -2.05
C VAL A 246 -1.15 -12.67 -2.47
N TYR A 247 -1.62 -11.74 -3.28
CA TYR A 247 -3.02 -11.71 -3.71
C TYR A 247 -3.21 -10.87 -4.98
N THR A 248 -4.38 -10.97 -5.59
CA THR A 248 -4.76 -10.21 -6.79
C THR A 248 -6.07 -9.48 -6.57
N VAL A 249 -6.15 -8.24 -7.04
CA VAL A 249 -7.36 -7.42 -7.07
C VAL A 249 -7.71 -7.10 -8.52
N ALA A 250 -8.96 -7.36 -8.91
CA ALA A 250 -9.50 -7.01 -10.23
C ALA A 250 -10.39 -5.77 -10.10
N TYR A 251 -9.91 -4.59 -10.50
CA TYR A 251 -10.63 -3.33 -10.35
C TYR A 251 -10.91 -2.67 -11.69
N GLN A 252 -12.19 -2.63 -12.10
CA GLN A 252 -12.66 -1.92 -13.31
C GLN A 252 -11.77 -2.11 -14.56
N GLY A 253 -11.40 -3.36 -14.86
CA GLY A 253 -10.56 -3.71 -16.00
C GLY A 253 -9.05 -3.63 -15.75
N MET A 254 -8.62 -3.26 -14.54
CA MET A 254 -7.23 -3.35 -14.09
C MET A 254 -7.02 -4.61 -13.25
N GLN A 255 -5.94 -5.32 -13.50
CA GLN A 255 -5.41 -6.39 -12.67
C GLN A 255 -4.25 -5.85 -11.84
N LEU A 256 -4.40 -5.86 -10.50
CA LEU A 256 -3.33 -5.57 -9.55
C LEU A 256 -2.86 -6.89 -8.95
N ILE A 257 -1.60 -7.25 -9.15
CA ILE A 257 -0.99 -8.45 -8.60
C ILE A 257 0.02 -8.02 -7.54
N LEU A 258 -0.23 -8.41 -6.30
CA LEU A 258 0.56 -8.06 -5.12
C LEU A 258 1.40 -9.27 -4.74
N LEU A 259 2.72 -9.11 -4.70
CA LEU A 259 3.67 -10.21 -4.46
C LEU A 259 4.51 -9.94 -3.21
N ASN A 260 4.95 -11.02 -2.58
CA ASN A 260 5.82 -10.97 -1.41
C ASN A 260 7.29 -11.19 -1.82
N SER A 261 8.04 -10.11 -1.94
CA SER A 261 9.45 -10.19 -2.33
C SER A 261 10.41 -10.53 -1.18
N ASN A 262 9.89 -10.89 0.00
CA ASN A 262 10.70 -11.26 1.17
C ASN A 262 10.90 -12.77 1.32
N LYS A 263 9.90 -13.57 0.90
CA LYS A 263 9.89 -15.02 1.09
C LYS A 263 9.38 -15.74 -0.15
N LEU A 264 9.85 -16.95 -0.36
CA LEU A 264 9.30 -17.91 -1.32
C LEU A 264 9.10 -17.33 -2.73
N ILE A 265 10.10 -16.58 -3.24
CA ILE A 265 10.03 -15.90 -4.55
C ILE A 265 9.82 -16.91 -5.69
N ALA A 266 10.39 -18.10 -5.56
CA ALA A 266 10.28 -19.14 -6.59
C ALA A 266 8.89 -19.75 -6.63
N GLU A 267 8.31 -19.98 -5.48
CA GLU A 267 7.02 -20.61 -5.24
C GLU A 267 5.86 -19.74 -5.72
N GLN A 268 6.05 -18.41 -5.77
CA GLN A 268 5.06 -17.46 -6.30
C GLN A 268 5.02 -17.42 -7.83
N LYS A 269 6.03 -17.99 -8.53
CA LYS A 269 6.09 -17.93 -10.00
C LYS A 269 4.89 -18.60 -10.68
N PRO A 270 4.44 -19.81 -10.29
CA PRO A 270 3.24 -20.42 -10.86
C PRO A 270 1.98 -19.58 -10.66
N TYR A 271 1.79 -19.04 -9.45
CA TYR A 271 0.70 -18.14 -9.15
C TYR A 271 0.73 -16.90 -10.05
N LEU A 272 1.86 -16.19 -10.10
CA LEU A 272 2.03 -15.01 -10.95
C LEU A 272 1.68 -15.32 -12.41
N GLU A 273 2.19 -16.44 -12.95
CA GLU A 273 1.91 -16.82 -14.32
C GLU A 273 0.42 -17.16 -14.54
N SER A 274 -0.22 -17.85 -13.59
CA SER A 274 -1.65 -18.16 -13.65
C SER A 274 -2.51 -16.89 -13.67
N GLN A 275 -2.16 -15.91 -12.82
CA GLN A 275 -2.87 -14.63 -12.79
C GLN A 275 -2.67 -13.83 -14.09
N LEU A 276 -1.45 -13.76 -14.61
CA LEU A 276 -1.14 -13.04 -15.85
C LEU A 276 -1.75 -13.67 -17.10
N LYS A 277 -2.05 -14.98 -17.08
CA LYS A 277 -2.78 -15.68 -18.15
C LYS A 277 -4.27 -15.34 -18.20
N LYS A 278 -4.85 -14.84 -17.12
CA LYS A 278 -6.28 -14.51 -17.09
C LYS A 278 -6.61 -13.43 -18.13
N PRO A 279 -7.60 -13.66 -19.01
CA PRO A 279 -8.01 -12.68 -20.01
C PRO A 279 -8.85 -11.55 -19.41
N GLY A 280 -9.22 -10.56 -20.24
CA GLY A 280 -10.22 -9.55 -19.91
C GLY A 280 -9.67 -8.29 -19.23
N PHE A 281 -8.39 -8.26 -18.89
CA PHE A 281 -7.79 -7.06 -18.27
C PHE A 281 -7.19 -6.12 -19.33
N ARG A 282 -7.57 -4.85 -19.21
CA ARG A 282 -7.00 -3.75 -20.00
C ARG A 282 -5.62 -3.38 -19.51
N TRP A 283 -5.46 -3.30 -18.18
CA TRP A 283 -4.24 -2.90 -17.50
C TRP A 283 -3.74 -3.98 -16.56
N ARG A 284 -2.42 -4.18 -16.50
CA ARG A 284 -1.75 -5.08 -15.56
C ARG A 284 -0.70 -4.33 -14.80
N VAL A 285 -0.91 -4.22 -13.49
CA VAL A 285 0.01 -3.60 -12.54
C VAL A 285 0.49 -4.65 -11.56
N VAL A 286 1.78 -4.75 -11.34
CA VAL A 286 2.37 -5.64 -10.34
C VAL A 286 3.03 -4.78 -9.28
N ALA A 287 2.81 -5.10 -8.01
CA ALA A 287 3.45 -4.39 -6.91
C ALA A 287 4.10 -5.36 -5.92
N PHE A 288 5.29 -5.03 -5.48
CA PHE A 288 6.07 -5.73 -4.45
C PHE A 288 7.14 -4.79 -3.90
N HIS A 289 7.72 -5.15 -2.75
CA HIS A 289 8.55 -4.20 -2.02
C HIS A 289 9.94 -3.97 -2.62
N HIS A 290 10.75 -5.04 -2.83
CA HIS A 290 12.16 -4.88 -3.23
C HIS A 290 12.31 -4.44 -4.69
N SER A 291 13.11 -3.40 -4.91
CA SER A 291 13.35 -2.87 -6.26
C SER A 291 14.17 -3.82 -7.14
N VAL A 292 13.70 -4.11 -8.35
CA VAL A 292 14.47 -4.83 -9.37
C VAL A 292 15.66 -4.00 -9.81
N PHE A 293 15.43 -2.73 -10.08
CA PHE A 293 16.44 -1.75 -10.46
C PHE A 293 16.67 -0.80 -9.29
N SER A 294 17.49 -1.25 -8.34
CA SER A 294 17.73 -0.52 -7.11
C SER A 294 18.72 0.65 -7.34
N PRO A 295 18.26 1.91 -7.21
CA PRO A 295 19.14 3.06 -7.44
C PRO A 295 20.13 3.29 -6.29
N ARG A 296 19.88 2.72 -5.13
CA ARG A 296 20.71 2.90 -3.93
C ARG A 296 21.54 1.67 -3.58
N ARG A 297 20.92 0.49 -3.52
CA ARG A 297 21.54 -0.74 -2.99
C ARG A 297 22.23 -1.55 -4.08
N GLY A 298 21.85 -1.35 -5.35
CA GLY A 298 22.35 -2.09 -6.47
C GLY A 298 21.76 -3.50 -6.57
N ILE A 299 22.56 -4.43 -7.09
CA ILE A 299 22.14 -5.81 -7.30
C ILE A 299 22.25 -6.57 -5.98
N SER A 300 21.15 -7.15 -5.51
CA SER A 300 21.06 -8.04 -4.34
C SER A 300 20.59 -9.42 -4.75
N GLU A 301 20.73 -10.40 -3.87
CA GLU A 301 20.18 -11.76 -4.09
C GLU A 301 18.68 -11.72 -4.38
N THR A 302 17.93 -10.90 -3.62
CA THR A 302 16.49 -10.71 -3.82
C THR A 302 16.20 -10.12 -5.20
N SER A 303 16.88 -9.03 -5.59
CA SER A 303 16.66 -8.41 -6.92
C SER A 303 17.02 -9.35 -8.07
N MET A 304 18.09 -10.15 -7.91
CA MET A 304 18.47 -11.19 -8.89
C MET A 304 17.43 -12.31 -8.98
N ALA A 305 16.88 -12.75 -7.84
CA ALA A 305 15.83 -13.76 -7.82
C ALA A 305 14.57 -13.29 -8.54
N ILE A 306 14.14 -12.05 -8.27
CA ILE A 306 12.98 -11.41 -8.93
C ILE A 306 13.25 -11.25 -10.43
N GLU A 307 14.42 -10.73 -10.81
CA GLU A 307 14.80 -10.53 -12.21
C GLU A 307 14.81 -11.84 -12.99
N LYS A 308 15.31 -12.92 -12.38
CA LYS A 308 15.37 -14.26 -13.00
C LYS A 308 13.99 -14.93 -13.10
N ARG A 309 13.11 -14.75 -12.11
CA ARG A 309 11.89 -15.56 -11.99
C ARG A 309 10.62 -14.82 -12.42
N TRP A 310 10.48 -13.53 -12.08
CA TRP A 310 9.24 -12.77 -12.32
C TRP A 310 9.33 -11.87 -13.55
N ARG A 311 10.47 -11.18 -13.75
CA ARG A 311 10.64 -10.25 -14.86
C ARG A 311 10.36 -10.87 -16.24
N PRO A 312 10.79 -12.11 -16.58
CA PRO A 312 10.43 -12.73 -17.85
C PRO A 312 8.92 -12.87 -18.06
N LEU A 313 8.15 -13.06 -16.97
CA LEU A 313 6.69 -13.11 -17.03
C LEU A 313 6.10 -11.72 -17.27
N PHE A 314 6.67 -10.67 -16.66
CA PHE A 314 6.23 -9.29 -16.94
C PHE A 314 6.39 -8.95 -18.41
N GLU A 315 7.49 -9.31 -19.01
CA GLU A 315 7.78 -9.11 -20.43
C GLU A 315 6.84 -9.97 -21.31
N LYS A 316 6.72 -11.26 -21.00
CA LYS A 316 5.88 -12.22 -21.74
C LYS A 316 4.40 -11.81 -21.79
N TYR A 317 3.86 -11.36 -20.65
CA TYR A 317 2.45 -11.00 -20.52
C TYR A 317 2.17 -9.50 -20.61
N ASN A 318 3.17 -8.72 -21.04
CA ASN A 318 3.03 -7.30 -21.33
C ASN A 318 2.49 -6.50 -20.13
N VAL A 319 3.07 -6.71 -18.95
CA VAL A 319 2.77 -5.92 -17.74
C VAL A 319 3.00 -4.45 -18.04
N ASP A 320 2.08 -3.60 -17.62
CA ASP A 320 2.11 -2.17 -17.94
C ASP A 320 3.00 -1.41 -16.95
N MET A 321 2.89 -1.73 -15.66
CA MET A 321 3.60 -1.01 -14.60
C MET A 321 4.03 -1.95 -13.47
N VAL A 322 5.22 -1.71 -12.91
CA VAL A 322 5.75 -2.36 -11.69
C VAL A 322 6.02 -1.28 -10.66
N LEU A 323 5.36 -1.39 -9.50
CA LEU A 323 5.42 -0.43 -8.40
C LEU A 323 6.20 -1.02 -7.22
N GLN A 324 7.20 -0.29 -6.72
CA GLN A 324 8.17 -0.79 -5.75
C GLN A 324 8.56 0.28 -4.72
N GLY A 325 9.06 -0.18 -3.56
CA GLY A 325 9.62 0.64 -2.48
C GLY A 325 11.10 0.34 -2.21
N HIS A 326 11.46 0.18 -0.95
CA HIS A 326 12.73 -0.34 -0.42
C HIS A 326 13.93 0.59 -0.49
N ASP A 327 14.13 1.30 -1.57
CA ASP A 327 15.38 2.05 -1.80
C ASP A 327 15.40 3.46 -1.23
N HIS A 328 14.29 3.92 -0.70
CA HIS A 328 14.16 5.23 -0.07
C HIS A 328 14.64 6.40 -0.96
N ALA A 329 14.46 6.22 -2.26
CA ALA A 329 14.70 7.22 -3.30
C ALA A 329 13.65 7.02 -4.40
N TYR A 330 13.50 8.01 -5.24
CA TYR A 330 12.61 7.95 -6.39
C TYR A 330 13.37 7.62 -7.66
N THR A 331 12.87 6.65 -8.42
CA THR A 331 13.35 6.37 -9.77
C THR A 331 12.21 5.87 -10.63
N ARG A 332 12.00 6.48 -11.78
CA ARG A 332 11.13 5.96 -12.84
C ARG A 332 11.95 5.64 -14.08
N GLY A 333 11.75 4.46 -14.59
CA GLY A 333 12.38 4.00 -15.82
C GLY A 333 11.43 3.11 -16.62
N GLN A 334 11.88 2.68 -17.78
CA GLN A 334 11.08 1.87 -18.69
C GLN A 334 11.95 0.83 -19.40
N VAL A 335 11.38 -0.35 -19.61
CA VAL A 335 12.04 -1.41 -20.36
C VAL A 335 11.49 -1.38 -21.78
N PRO A 336 12.32 -1.07 -22.78
CA PRO A 336 11.90 -1.04 -24.17
C PRO A 336 11.59 -2.45 -24.69
N ILE A 337 10.78 -2.54 -25.75
CA ILE A 337 10.51 -3.79 -26.46
C ILE A 337 11.80 -4.31 -27.05
N ARG A 338 12.24 -5.50 -26.63
CA ARG A 338 13.38 -6.20 -27.22
C ARG A 338 12.89 -7.07 -28.38
N GLY A 339 13.26 -6.73 -29.60
CA GLY A 339 12.97 -7.52 -30.80
C GLY A 339 13.80 -7.02 -31.99
N LYS A 340 13.88 -7.81 -33.07
CA LYS A 340 14.65 -7.50 -34.31
C LYS A 340 14.08 -6.32 -35.10
N ALA A 341 12.93 -5.78 -34.75
CA ALA A 341 12.37 -4.59 -35.36
C ALA A 341 12.95 -3.33 -34.72
N GLU A 342 13.31 -2.36 -35.55
CA GLU A 342 13.81 -1.06 -35.19
C GLU A 342 13.09 -0.49 -33.95
N PHE A 343 13.85 0.05 -33.00
CA PHE A 343 13.35 0.77 -31.85
C PHE A 343 12.39 1.87 -32.32
N VAL A 344 11.11 1.59 -32.28
CA VAL A 344 10.11 2.64 -32.48
C VAL A 344 10.18 3.52 -31.25
N LYS A 345 10.70 4.73 -31.39
CA LYS A 345 10.80 5.75 -30.34
C LYS A 345 9.49 5.81 -29.55
N ASN A 346 9.57 5.68 -28.22
CA ASN A 346 8.43 5.67 -27.29
C ASN A 346 7.51 4.43 -27.32
N THR A 347 8.01 3.27 -27.72
CA THR A 347 7.27 2.01 -27.59
C THR A 347 7.97 1.15 -26.54
N PHE A 348 7.43 1.12 -25.32
CA PHE A 348 8.03 0.44 -24.18
C PHE A 348 7.09 -0.64 -23.66
N GLN A 349 7.68 -1.67 -23.02
CA GLN A 349 6.92 -2.81 -22.56
C GLN A 349 6.41 -2.63 -21.12
N THR A 350 7.28 -2.21 -20.22
CA THR A 350 6.93 -2.08 -18.79
C THR A 350 7.56 -0.82 -18.18
N MET A 351 6.77 -0.04 -17.46
CA MET A 351 7.27 1.06 -16.63
C MET A 351 7.59 0.55 -15.23
N TYR A 352 8.78 0.85 -14.72
CA TYR A 352 9.22 0.54 -13.35
C TYR A 352 9.28 1.82 -12.54
N VAL A 353 8.69 1.78 -11.35
CA VAL A 353 8.70 2.88 -10.39
C VAL A 353 9.19 2.35 -9.04
N THR A 354 10.21 3.01 -8.50
CA THR A 354 10.63 2.87 -7.11
C THR A 354 10.34 4.20 -6.42
N SER A 355 9.67 4.18 -5.27
CA SER A 355 9.28 5.40 -4.56
C SER A 355 9.46 5.28 -3.05
N VAL A 356 9.50 6.44 -2.37
CA VAL A 356 9.56 6.58 -0.92
C VAL A 356 8.60 7.67 -0.47
N SER A 357 7.78 7.37 0.52
CA SER A 357 6.77 8.31 1.03
C SER A 357 7.09 8.80 2.45
N GLY A 358 7.93 8.08 3.18
CA GLY A 358 8.41 8.41 4.51
C GLY A 358 9.67 9.30 4.53
N PRO A 359 10.09 9.72 5.72
CA PRO A 359 11.24 10.63 5.87
C PRO A 359 12.60 9.94 5.80
N LYS A 360 12.67 8.62 5.88
CA LYS A 360 13.92 7.88 5.73
C LYS A 360 14.30 7.84 4.27
N GLN A 361 15.33 8.59 3.92
CA GLN A 361 15.73 8.81 2.53
C GLN A 361 17.22 8.57 2.34
N TYR A 362 17.58 8.09 1.15
CA TYR A 362 18.95 7.81 0.79
C TYR A 362 19.35 8.55 -0.49
N PRO A 363 20.65 8.93 -0.62
CA PRO A 363 21.17 9.42 -1.87
C PRO A 363 21.21 8.29 -2.90
N LEU A 364 21.04 8.64 -4.16
CA LEU A 364 21.25 7.75 -5.29
C LEU A 364 22.73 7.31 -5.38
N ASN A 365 22.95 6.15 -5.95
CA ASN A 365 24.32 5.65 -6.19
C ASN A 365 24.57 5.50 -7.69
N PRO A 366 25.32 6.45 -8.29
CA PRO A 366 25.59 6.41 -9.73
C PRO A 366 26.26 5.13 -10.22
N LYS A 367 27.06 4.44 -9.36
CA LYS A 367 27.68 3.15 -9.72
C LYS A 367 26.63 2.07 -9.92
N HIS A 368 25.61 2.04 -9.07
CA HIS A 368 24.52 1.07 -9.20
C HIS A 368 23.62 1.39 -10.38
N MET A 369 23.30 2.65 -10.59
CA MET A 369 22.46 3.10 -11.70
C MET A 369 23.08 2.81 -13.07
N LYS A 370 24.41 2.82 -13.20
CA LYS A 370 25.12 2.41 -14.44
C LYS A 370 24.81 0.97 -14.85
N THR A 371 24.34 0.12 -13.94
CA THR A 371 23.95 -1.27 -14.25
C THR A 371 22.58 -1.36 -14.92
N PHE A 372 21.78 -0.31 -14.91
CA PHE A 372 20.38 -0.34 -15.39
C PHE A 372 20.30 -0.52 -16.91
N GLY A 373 21.06 0.31 -17.67
CA GLY A 373 21.09 0.23 -19.12
C GLY A 373 21.48 -1.17 -19.65
N PRO A 374 22.59 -1.78 -19.21
CA PRO A 374 22.95 -3.15 -19.58
C PRO A 374 21.88 -4.20 -19.25
N ARG A 375 21.11 -3.97 -18.18
CA ARG A 375 19.96 -4.83 -17.78
C ARG A 375 18.66 -4.46 -18.51
N GLY A 376 18.69 -3.45 -19.38
CA GLY A 376 17.61 -3.06 -20.27
C GLY A 376 16.61 -2.07 -19.68
N LEU A 377 16.93 -1.34 -18.61
CA LEU A 377 16.12 -0.22 -18.12
C LEU A 377 16.68 1.09 -18.66
N GLU A 378 15.85 1.87 -19.32
CA GLU A 378 16.09 3.28 -19.57
C GLU A 378 15.55 4.10 -18.41
N THR A 379 16.43 4.82 -17.70
CA THR A 379 16.03 5.69 -16.59
C THR A 379 15.53 7.03 -17.14
N ILE A 380 14.38 7.48 -16.66
CA ILE A 380 13.72 8.71 -17.14
C ILE A 380 13.79 9.82 -16.12
N ARG A 381 13.50 9.54 -14.84
CA ARG A 381 13.43 10.54 -13.78
C ARG A 381 13.93 9.96 -12.47
N ASN A 382 14.69 10.74 -11.72
CA ASN A 382 15.23 10.36 -10.42
C ASN A 382 14.94 11.43 -9.37
N GLY A 383 14.95 11.03 -8.09
CA GLY A 383 14.76 11.96 -6.98
C GLY A 383 15.29 11.39 -5.67
N GLU A 384 16.04 12.19 -4.94
CA GLU A 384 16.54 11.87 -3.61
C GLU A 384 16.15 12.95 -2.60
N HIS A 385 16.27 12.66 -1.31
CA HIS A 385 15.98 13.60 -0.21
C HIS A 385 14.60 14.26 -0.31
N THR A 386 13.60 13.53 -0.83
CA THR A 386 12.23 14.03 -1.03
C THR A 386 11.22 12.92 -0.75
N GLN A 387 10.17 13.23 0.01
CA GLN A 387 9.02 12.35 0.20
C GLN A 387 8.10 12.48 -1.02
N PHE A 388 7.74 11.36 -1.63
CA PHE A 388 6.86 11.30 -2.79
C PHE A 388 5.60 10.47 -2.54
N PHE A 389 4.56 10.77 -3.28
CA PHE A 389 3.42 9.89 -3.51
C PHE A 389 3.03 9.98 -4.98
N GLN A 390 2.32 8.99 -5.48
CA GLN A 390 1.90 8.95 -6.86
C GLN A 390 0.38 8.84 -6.96
N VAL A 391 -0.19 9.51 -7.98
CA VAL A 391 -1.58 9.35 -8.39
C VAL A 391 -1.57 8.69 -9.76
N ILE A 392 -2.22 7.53 -9.86
CA ILE A 392 -2.27 6.73 -11.08
C ILE A 392 -3.74 6.62 -11.49
N GLY A 393 -4.06 7.07 -12.69
CA GLY A 393 -5.42 7.08 -13.23
C GLY A 393 -5.55 6.22 -14.48
N ALA A 394 -6.59 5.38 -14.53
CA ALA A 394 -6.97 4.64 -15.72
C ALA A 394 -8.21 5.26 -16.34
N ASP A 395 -8.13 5.61 -17.62
CA ASP A 395 -9.25 6.16 -18.40
C ASP A 395 -9.19 5.63 -19.84
N GLY A 396 -10.11 4.75 -20.18
CA GLY A 396 -10.14 4.10 -21.49
C GLY A 396 -8.81 3.42 -21.81
N ASP A 397 -8.16 3.87 -22.88
CA ASP A 397 -6.88 3.37 -23.40
C ASP A 397 -5.65 4.09 -22.80
N LYS A 398 -5.86 4.96 -21.79
CA LYS A 398 -4.81 5.73 -21.13
C LYS A 398 -4.64 5.30 -19.68
N LEU A 399 -3.37 5.17 -19.27
CA LEU A 399 -2.96 5.03 -17.89
C LEU A 399 -2.05 6.21 -17.56
N ASN A 400 -2.56 7.16 -16.79
CA ASN A 400 -1.87 8.37 -16.40
C ASN A 400 -1.10 8.12 -15.11
N TYR A 401 0.15 8.53 -15.08
CA TYR A 401 1.03 8.45 -13.92
C TYR A 401 1.51 9.85 -13.55
N ARG A 402 1.33 10.25 -12.30
CA ARG A 402 1.79 11.51 -11.74
C ARG A 402 2.47 11.28 -10.40
N ALA A 403 3.71 11.76 -10.25
CA ALA A 403 4.42 11.75 -8.98
C ALA A 403 4.46 13.17 -8.39
N TYR A 404 4.10 13.28 -7.13
CA TYR A 404 4.07 14.53 -6.40
C TYR A 404 5.04 14.48 -5.23
N ALA A 405 5.73 15.60 -4.96
CA ALA A 405 6.38 15.80 -3.68
C ALA A 405 5.32 16.00 -2.58
N THR A 406 5.68 15.76 -1.32
CA THR A 406 4.76 15.92 -0.17
C THR A 406 4.29 17.37 0.05
N THR A 407 4.82 18.33 -0.73
CA THR A 407 4.37 19.73 -0.78
C THR A 407 3.23 19.97 -1.79
N GLY A 408 2.85 18.93 -2.56
CA GLY A 408 1.86 19.04 -3.65
C GLY A 408 2.48 19.44 -5.01
N GLU A 409 3.80 19.65 -5.08
CA GLU A 409 4.50 19.93 -6.34
C GLU A 409 4.46 18.70 -7.26
N LEU A 410 3.95 18.85 -8.47
CA LEU A 410 4.04 17.82 -9.51
C LEU A 410 5.49 17.71 -9.98
N TYR A 411 6.08 16.54 -9.75
CA TYR A 411 7.50 16.29 -9.98
C TYR A 411 7.77 15.49 -11.25
N ASP A 412 6.88 14.57 -11.58
CA ASP A 412 7.06 13.68 -12.74
C ASP A 412 5.69 13.27 -13.28
N GLU A 413 5.58 13.17 -14.61
CA GLU A 413 4.34 12.80 -15.28
C GLU A 413 4.62 11.97 -16.53
N ALA A 414 3.78 10.97 -16.79
CA ALA A 414 3.79 10.18 -18.01
C ALA A 414 2.41 9.58 -18.29
N THR A 415 2.10 9.40 -19.56
CA THR A 415 0.88 8.71 -20.00
C THR A 415 1.25 7.49 -20.83
N ILE A 416 0.76 6.30 -20.41
CA ILE A 416 0.81 5.08 -21.22
C ILE A 416 -0.49 5.02 -22.02
N THR A 417 -0.39 5.01 -23.35
CA THR A 417 -1.52 4.71 -24.24
C THR A 417 -1.36 3.30 -24.77
N LYS A 418 -2.42 2.48 -24.71
CA LYS A 418 -2.39 1.06 -25.08
C LYS A 418 -3.50 0.70 -26.06
N ASN A 419 -3.12 0.10 -27.16
CA ASN A 419 -4.08 -0.54 -28.06
C ASN A 419 -4.41 -1.94 -27.51
N PHE A 420 -5.63 -2.13 -27.00
CA PHE A 420 -6.02 -3.39 -26.36
C PHE A 420 -6.15 -4.58 -27.32
N LYS A 421 -6.35 -4.34 -28.63
CA LYS A 421 -6.41 -5.42 -29.64
C LYS A 421 -5.02 -5.98 -29.94
N THR A 422 -4.02 -5.11 -30.04
CA THR A 422 -2.65 -5.50 -30.42
C THR A 422 -1.69 -5.61 -29.23
N GLY A 423 -2.05 -5.07 -28.07
CA GLY A 423 -1.18 -4.95 -26.90
C GLY A 423 -0.06 -3.91 -27.03
N LYS A 424 0.02 -3.21 -28.19
CA LYS A 424 1.05 -2.18 -28.40
C LYS A 424 0.82 -1.00 -27.46
N LYS A 425 1.90 -0.50 -26.87
CA LYS A 425 1.93 0.63 -25.93
C LYS A 425 2.81 1.76 -26.45
N LYS A 426 2.43 2.97 -26.09
CA LYS A 426 3.25 4.18 -26.25
C LYS A 426 3.29 4.89 -24.91
N ILE A 427 4.49 5.29 -24.43
CA ILE A 427 4.64 6.15 -23.27
C ILE A 427 5.01 7.55 -23.76
N THR A 428 4.19 8.51 -23.39
CA THR A 428 4.47 9.94 -23.57
C THR A 428 5.01 10.48 -22.26
N GLN A 429 6.17 11.11 -22.31
CA GLN A 429 6.77 11.79 -21.16
C GLN A 429 6.25 13.22 -21.11
N GLU A 430 5.63 13.58 -20.01
CA GLU A 430 5.04 14.91 -19.77
C GLU A 430 5.69 15.53 -18.53
N ILE A 431 7.05 15.40 -18.47
CA ILE A 431 7.85 15.80 -17.30
C ILE A 431 7.68 17.31 -17.08
N PRO A 432 7.22 17.74 -15.89
CA PRO A 432 7.12 19.15 -15.55
C PRO A 432 8.47 19.86 -15.60
N ASP A 433 8.45 21.18 -15.85
CA ASP A 433 9.65 22.03 -15.78
C ASP A 433 10.07 22.25 -14.31
N VAL A 434 10.45 21.17 -13.66
CA VAL A 434 10.94 21.11 -12.29
C VAL A 434 12.30 20.41 -12.32
N LYS A 435 13.31 21.04 -11.74
CA LYS A 435 14.67 20.49 -11.70
C LYS A 435 14.67 19.11 -11.06
N GLU A 436 15.41 18.17 -11.67
CA GLU A 436 15.64 16.85 -11.09
C GLU A 436 16.35 16.97 -9.73
N ARG A 437 15.81 16.29 -8.71
CA ARG A 437 16.30 16.35 -7.33
C ARG A 437 17.41 15.34 -7.11
N VAL A 438 18.53 15.56 -7.79
CA VAL A 438 19.77 14.79 -7.64
C VAL A 438 20.84 15.74 -7.14
N PHE A 439 21.44 15.45 -6.00
CA PHE A 439 22.37 16.33 -5.34
C PHE A 439 23.81 15.81 -5.46
N PRO A 440 24.81 16.66 -5.65
CA PRO A 440 26.20 16.25 -5.63
C PRO A 440 26.52 15.52 -4.32
N SER A 441 27.15 14.35 -4.39
CA SER A 441 27.64 13.69 -3.19
C SER A 441 28.57 14.64 -2.46
N LYS A 442 28.23 15.00 -1.20
CA LYS A 442 29.18 15.71 -0.35
C LYS A 442 30.41 14.80 -0.23
N SER A 443 31.54 15.25 -0.79
CA SER A 443 32.84 14.60 -0.58
C SER A 443 33.11 14.65 0.93
N GLY A 444 32.74 13.62 1.68
CA GLY A 444 32.97 13.62 3.11
C GLY A 444 32.09 12.71 3.97
N ASP A 445 31.08 12.07 3.44
CA ASP A 445 30.35 11.07 4.23
C ASP A 445 31.22 9.82 4.44
N LYS A 446 32.26 9.99 5.29
CA LYS A 446 32.95 8.87 5.93
C LYS A 446 31.94 8.12 6.77
N LYS A 447 31.81 6.84 6.42
CA LYS A 447 31.21 5.75 7.19
C LYS A 447 30.90 6.11 8.64
N GLY A 448 29.67 6.42 8.95
CA GLY A 448 29.14 6.27 10.29
C GLY A 448 29.13 4.78 10.63
N LYS A 449 30.22 4.29 11.22
CA LYS A 449 30.20 3.05 12.00
C LYS A 449 29.34 3.35 13.23
N LYS A 450 28.22 2.67 13.38
CA LYS A 450 27.80 1.88 14.53
C LYS A 450 26.34 1.47 14.39
#